data_2675b74032b9da3322fee6be8e2c356a
#
_entry.id   2675b74032b9da3322fee6be8e2c356a
#
_cell.length_a   1.000
_cell.length_b   1.000
_cell.length_c   1.000
_cell.angle_alpha   90.00
_cell.angle_beta   90.00
_cell.angle_gamma   90.00
#
_symmetry.space_group_name_H-M   'P 1'
#
loop_
_entity.id
_entity.type
_entity.pdbx_description
1 polymer ?
#
loop_
_entity_poly.entity_id
_entity_poly.type
_entity_poly.pdbx_seq_one_letter_code
_entity_poly.pdbx_strand_id
1 'polypeptide(L)'
;AVDAVRALLGKKPIFGICLGHQILGLALGAKTSKLKFGHHGANHPVKYLPTAAVEITSQNHGFIVDADSLPRDKVEITHINLNDGTLEGFRHKTLPAFSVQYHPESAPGPRDSRYLFENFIKEMKKFNA
;
A
#
# COMPACT_ATOMS: atom_id res chain seq x y z
N ALA A 1 13.48 7.78 -8.35
CA ALA A 1 12.22 7.02 -8.39
C ALA A 1 11.02 7.84 -7.93
N VAL A 2 11.16 8.63 -6.86
CA VAL A 2 10.07 9.48 -6.36
C VAL A 2 9.60 10.48 -7.42
N ASP A 3 10.52 11.14 -8.10
CA ASP A 3 10.19 12.12 -9.13
C ASP A 3 9.48 11.46 -10.32
N ALA A 4 9.89 10.26 -10.71
CA ALA A 4 9.25 9.52 -11.79
C ALA A 4 7.81 9.16 -11.42
N VAL A 5 7.57 8.70 -10.20
CA VAL A 5 6.22 8.37 -9.72
C VAL A 5 5.35 9.62 -9.66
N ARG A 6 5.89 10.72 -9.15
CA ARG A 6 5.16 11.99 -9.09
C ARG A 6 4.75 12.45 -10.48
N ALA A 7 5.61 12.28 -11.47
CA ALA A 7 5.30 12.65 -12.85
C ALA A 7 4.21 11.77 -13.47
N LEU A 8 4.08 10.51 -13.02
CA LEU A 8 3.08 9.59 -13.53
C LEU A 8 1.72 9.71 -12.83
N LEU A 9 1.67 10.32 -11.65
CA LEU A 9 0.42 10.46 -10.91
C LEU A 9 -0.62 11.22 -11.76
N GLY A 10 -1.79 10.62 -11.89
CA GLY A 10 -2.86 11.16 -12.73
C GLY A 10 -2.73 10.84 -14.22
N LYS A 11 -1.58 10.34 -14.66
CA LYS A 11 -1.34 10.00 -16.07
C LYS A 11 -1.42 8.50 -16.33
N LYS A 12 -1.13 7.70 -15.32
CA LYS A 12 -1.16 6.23 -15.41
C LYS A 12 -1.65 5.66 -14.08
N PRO A 13 -2.36 4.52 -14.09
CA PRO A 13 -2.65 3.79 -12.86
C PRO A 13 -1.35 3.32 -12.21
N ILE A 14 -1.29 3.39 -10.88
CA ILE A 14 -0.10 3.02 -10.11
C ILE A 14 -0.50 2.10 -8.96
N PHE A 15 0.18 0.96 -8.85
CA PHE A 15 0.08 0.06 -7.72
C PHE A 15 1.48 -0.14 -7.14
N GLY A 16 1.72 0.40 -5.93
CA GLY A 16 3.00 0.28 -5.24
C GLY A 16 3.04 -0.91 -4.30
N ILE A 17 4.11 -1.69 -4.35
CA ILE A 17 4.31 -2.87 -3.52
C ILE A 17 5.62 -2.72 -2.76
N CYS A 18 5.60 -2.86 -1.44
CA CYS A 18 6.75 -2.79 -0.54
C CYS A 18 7.53 -1.48 -0.72
N LEU A 19 8.70 -1.50 -1.34
CA LEU A 19 9.46 -0.28 -1.63
C LEU A 19 8.64 0.68 -2.51
N GLY A 20 7.87 0.15 -3.45
CA GLY A 20 6.98 0.96 -4.29
C GLY A 20 5.91 1.69 -3.48
N HIS A 21 5.40 1.07 -2.42
CA HIS A 21 4.48 1.71 -1.46
C HIS A 21 5.16 2.92 -0.80
N GLN A 22 6.39 2.75 -0.33
CA GLN A 22 7.14 3.84 0.30
C GLN A 22 7.43 4.98 -0.69
N ILE A 23 7.81 4.64 -1.91
CA ILE A 23 8.07 5.62 -2.97
C ILE A 23 6.79 6.39 -3.31
N LEU A 24 5.66 5.71 -3.43
CA LEU A 24 4.37 6.36 -3.69
C LEU A 24 4.00 7.30 -2.54
N GLY A 25 4.20 6.89 -1.30
CA GLY A 25 3.99 7.74 -0.14
C GLY A 25 4.82 9.01 -0.20
N LEU A 26 6.10 8.89 -0.50
CA LEU A 26 7.00 10.04 -0.63
C LEU A 26 6.56 10.95 -1.78
N ALA A 27 6.11 10.38 -2.89
CA ALA A 27 5.62 11.17 -4.03
C ALA A 27 4.38 11.98 -3.69
N LEU A 28 3.57 11.51 -2.74
CA LEU A 28 2.38 12.21 -2.26
C LEU A 28 2.67 13.17 -1.10
N GLY A 29 3.94 13.32 -0.72
CA GLY A 29 4.35 14.25 0.32
C GLY A 29 4.44 13.65 1.72
N ALA A 30 4.27 12.34 1.85
CA ALA A 30 4.40 11.66 3.13
C ALA A 30 5.86 11.48 3.54
N LYS A 31 6.07 11.06 4.78
CA LYS A 31 7.39 10.76 5.34
C LYS A 31 7.47 9.29 5.68
N THR A 32 8.70 8.75 5.69
CA THR A 32 8.97 7.39 6.13
C THR A 32 9.75 7.42 7.45
N SER A 33 9.55 6.38 8.26
CA SER A 33 10.25 6.21 9.53
C SER A 33 10.80 4.81 9.63
N LYS A 34 11.92 4.65 10.35
CA LYS A 34 12.51 3.35 10.61
C LYS A 34 11.81 2.68 11.79
N LEU A 35 11.43 1.42 11.63
CA LEU A 35 10.91 0.60 12.72
C LEU A 35 12.08 0.08 13.55
N LYS A 36 11.88 -0.05 14.87
CA LYS A 36 12.90 -0.57 15.78
C LYS A 36 13.33 -2.00 15.40
N PHE A 37 12.37 -2.86 15.07
CA PHE A 37 12.62 -4.26 14.73
C PHE A 37 12.27 -4.63 13.29
N GLY A 38 11.54 -3.77 12.57
CA GLY A 38 11.03 -4.06 11.24
C GLY A 38 9.92 -5.11 11.22
N HIS A 39 9.43 -5.40 10.04
CA HIS A 39 8.46 -6.47 9.80
C HIS A 39 9.11 -7.50 8.88
N HIS A 40 9.30 -8.71 9.39
CA HIS A 40 9.94 -9.79 8.65
C HIS A 40 9.16 -11.09 8.85
N GLY A 41 9.08 -11.91 7.79
CA GLY A 41 8.41 -13.19 7.84
C GLY A 41 7.08 -13.21 7.12
N ALA A 42 6.37 -14.35 7.22
CA ALA A 42 5.17 -14.65 6.45
C ALA A 42 3.91 -14.78 7.32
N ASN A 43 3.89 -14.16 8.49
CA ASN A 43 2.78 -14.31 9.45
C ASN A 43 2.34 -12.98 10.05
N HIS A 44 2.40 -11.88 9.31
CA HIS A 44 1.97 -10.57 9.78
C HIS A 44 0.50 -10.33 9.44
N PRO A 45 -0.39 -10.20 10.44
CA PRO A 45 -1.81 -9.96 10.18
C PRO A 45 -2.04 -8.49 9.82
N VAL A 46 -2.72 -8.27 8.72
CA VAL A 46 -3.06 -6.93 8.21
C VAL A 46 -4.56 -6.86 8.01
N LYS A 47 -5.18 -5.80 8.51
CA LYS A 47 -6.61 -5.57 8.37
C LYS A 47 -6.87 -4.68 7.16
N TYR A 48 -7.73 -5.14 6.27
CA TYR A 48 -8.25 -4.34 5.17
C TYR A 48 -9.48 -3.58 5.67
N LEU A 49 -9.36 -2.28 5.85
CA LEU A 49 -10.36 -1.48 6.55
C LEU A 49 -11.74 -1.45 5.87
N PRO A 50 -11.84 -1.37 4.52
CA PRO A 50 -13.16 -1.30 3.89
C PRO A 50 -14.08 -2.47 4.20
N THR A 51 -13.53 -3.68 4.40
CA THR A 51 -14.33 -4.89 4.69
C THR A 51 -14.09 -5.45 6.07
N ALA A 52 -13.10 -4.91 6.81
CA ALA A 52 -12.62 -5.44 8.08
C ALA A 52 -12.03 -6.86 7.99
N ALA A 53 -11.75 -7.35 6.78
CA ALA A 53 -11.12 -8.65 6.58
C ALA A 53 -9.66 -8.62 7.04
N VAL A 54 -9.19 -9.72 7.62
CA VAL A 54 -7.80 -9.86 8.07
C VAL A 54 -7.07 -10.75 7.09
N GLU A 55 -5.91 -10.30 6.64
CA GLU A 55 -5.03 -11.03 5.74
C GLU A 55 -3.75 -11.40 6.47
N ILE A 56 -3.26 -12.60 6.24
CA ILE A 56 -1.92 -12.99 6.71
C ILE A 56 -0.94 -12.68 5.60
N THR A 57 0.06 -11.86 5.90
CA THR A 57 0.94 -11.28 4.88
C THR A 57 2.39 -11.67 5.07
N SER A 58 3.14 -11.65 3.96
CA SER A 58 4.59 -11.81 3.95
C SER A 58 5.23 -10.44 3.86
N GLN A 59 6.14 -10.15 4.79
CA GLN A 59 6.77 -8.83 4.89
C GLN A 59 8.28 -8.96 5.11
N ASN A 60 9.01 -7.99 4.56
CA ASN A 60 10.45 -7.89 4.76
C ASN A 60 10.88 -6.43 4.55
N HIS A 61 10.67 -5.61 5.57
CA HIS A 61 11.02 -4.19 5.49
C HIS A 61 11.34 -3.63 6.87
N GLY A 62 12.23 -2.62 6.91
CA GLY A 62 12.59 -1.93 8.14
C GLY A 62 12.02 -0.52 8.25
N PHE A 63 11.35 -0.04 7.21
CA PHE A 63 10.76 1.30 7.16
C PHE A 63 9.26 1.23 6.91
N ILE A 64 8.55 2.24 7.38
CA ILE A 64 7.11 2.40 7.15
C ILE A 64 6.82 3.82 6.66
N VAL A 65 5.67 4.00 6.02
CA VAL A 65 5.14 5.34 5.73
C VAL A 65 4.41 5.83 6.98
N ASP A 66 4.73 7.04 7.44
CA ASP A 66 4.04 7.63 8.58
C ASP A 66 2.61 8.02 8.19
N ALA A 67 1.63 7.38 8.82
CA ALA A 67 0.23 7.64 8.53
C ALA A 67 -0.14 9.12 8.74
N ASP A 68 0.41 9.73 9.78
CA ASP A 68 0.13 11.12 10.12
C ASP A 68 0.67 12.12 9.09
N SER A 69 1.64 11.71 8.28
CA SER A 69 2.23 12.56 7.25
C SER A 69 1.48 12.51 5.91
N LEU A 70 0.53 11.57 5.75
CA LEU A 70 -0.27 11.49 4.53
C LEU A 70 -1.32 12.61 4.48
N PRO A 71 -1.55 13.20 3.27
CA PRO A 71 -2.60 14.21 3.11
C PRO A 71 -3.98 13.54 3.14
N ARG A 72 -4.61 13.50 4.32
CA ARG A 72 -5.88 12.78 4.55
C ARG A 72 -7.04 13.28 3.74
N ASP A 73 -6.98 14.51 3.25
CA ASP A 73 -7.98 15.05 2.33
C ASP A 73 -7.90 14.42 0.94
N LYS A 74 -6.75 13.87 0.58
CA LYS A 74 -6.49 13.27 -0.74
C LYS A 74 -6.29 11.76 -0.70
N VAL A 75 -5.89 11.21 0.45
CA VAL A 75 -5.47 9.82 0.60
C VAL A 75 -6.26 9.14 1.70
N GLU A 76 -6.71 7.92 1.45
CA GLU A 76 -7.41 7.08 2.41
C GLU A 76 -6.53 5.90 2.81
N ILE A 77 -6.43 5.64 4.11
CA ILE A 77 -5.73 4.46 4.62
C ILE A 77 -6.62 3.24 4.39
N THR A 78 -6.07 2.20 3.77
CA THR A 78 -6.81 0.98 3.46
C THR A 78 -6.39 -0.22 4.29
N HIS A 79 -5.14 -0.26 4.75
CA HIS A 79 -4.59 -1.41 5.47
C HIS A 79 -3.78 -0.97 6.68
N ILE A 80 -3.94 -1.67 7.78
CA ILE A 80 -3.14 -1.47 8.99
C ILE A 80 -2.64 -2.81 9.52
N ASN A 81 -1.45 -2.79 10.12
CA ASN A 81 -0.88 -3.95 10.81
C ASN A 81 -1.58 -4.13 12.15
N LEU A 82 -2.10 -5.33 12.44
CA LEU A 82 -2.84 -5.59 13.66
C LEU A 82 -1.94 -5.74 14.89
N ASN A 83 -0.65 -6.01 14.70
CA ASN A 83 0.27 -6.17 15.83
C ASN A 83 0.69 -4.82 16.42
N ASP A 84 0.96 -3.82 15.58
CA ASP A 84 1.49 -2.53 16.04
C ASP A 84 0.74 -1.31 15.53
N GLY A 85 -0.32 -1.50 14.73
CA GLY A 85 -1.12 -0.40 14.22
C GLY A 85 -0.46 0.43 13.12
N THR A 86 0.68 0.00 12.59
CA THR A 86 1.38 0.74 11.54
C THR A 86 0.64 0.69 10.22
N LEU A 87 0.88 1.69 9.37
CA LEU A 87 0.27 1.78 8.04
C LEU A 87 0.80 0.66 7.13
N GLU A 88 -0.12 -0.08 6.51
CA GLU A 88 0.22 -1.16 5.59
C GLU A 88 -0.33 -0.96 4.19
N GLY A 89 -1.16 0.06 3.96
CA GLY A 89 -1.67 0.36 2.64
C GLY A 89 -2.51 1.63 2.62
N PHE A 90 -2.54 2.27 1.45
CA PHE A 90 -3.36 3.46 1.23
C PHE A 90 -3.77 3.56 -0.23
N ARG A 91 -4.76 4.41 -0.52
CA ARG A 91 -5.15 4.73 -1.89
C ARG A 91 -5.42 6.21 -2.03
N HIS A 92 -5.18 6.76 -3.20
CA HIS A 92 -5.60 8.11 -3.53
C HIS A 92 -7.10 8.13 -3.75
N LYS A 93 -7.80 9.14 -3.25
CA LYS A 93 -9.27 9.22 -3.33
C LYS A 93 -9.77 9.49 -4.74
N THR A 94 -9.00 10.17 -5.58
CA THR A 94 -9.40 10.55 -6.94
C THR A 94 -8.50 10.01 -8.03
N LEU A 95 -7.19 9.93 -7.82
CA LEU A 95 -6.25 9.40 -8.81
C LEU A 95 -6.20 7.86 -8.74
N PRO A 96 -5.93 7.17 -9.85
CA PRO A 96 -5.83 5.71 -9.86
C PRO A 96 -4.49 5.23 -9.30
N ALA A 97 -4.27 5.45 -8.00
CA ALA A 97 -3.04 5.10 -7.31
C ALA A 97 -3.35 4.50 -5.94
N PHE A 98 -2.75 3.35 -5.66
CA PHE A 98 -2.86 2.70 -4.35
C PHE A 98 -1.62 1.84 -4.10
N SER A 99 -1.43 1.42 -2.86
CA SER A 99 -0.25 0.64 -2.50
C SER A 99 -0.46 -0.19 -1.25
N VAL A 100 0.38 -1.22 -1.12
CA VAL A 100 0.50 -2.02 0.10
C VAL A 100 1.97 -2.19 0.45
N GLN A 101 2.27 -2.25 1.77
CA GLN A 101 3.63 -2.40 2.27
C GLN A 101 4.13 -3.85 2.15
N TYR A 102 3.24 -4.81 2.23
CA TYR A 102 3.60 -6.23 2.16
C TYR A 102 3.68 -6.71 0.71
N HIS A 103 4.09 -7.97 0.51
CA HIS A 103 4.20 -8.61 -0.79
C HIS A 103 2.95 -9.46 -1.07
N PRO A 104 1.95 -8.93 -1.79
CA PRO A 104 0.71 -9.70 -2.01
C PRO A 104 0.92 -10.94 -2.87
N GLU A 105 1.94 -10.94 -3.73
CA GLU A 105 2.29 -12.08 -4.57
C GLU A 105 2.86 -13.25 -3.77
N SER A 106 3.34 -12.98 -2.54
CA SER A 106 3.94 -13.98 -1.65
C SER A 106 3.08 -14.27 -0.44
N ALA A 107 1.79 -13.92 -0.47
CA ALA A 107 0.87 -14.16 0.64
C ALA A 107 0.76 -15.66 0.91
N PRO A 108 0.81 -16.11 2.19
CA PRO A 108 0.74 -17.53 2.51
C PRO A 108 -0.63 -18.17 2.25
N GLY A 109 -1.70 -17.38 2.24
CA GLY A 109 -3.03 -17.86 1.90
C GLY A 109 -3.25 -17.87 0.39
N PRO A 110 -3.93 -18.86 -0.17
CA PRO A 110 -4.05 -19.02 -1.63
C PRO A 110 -4.83 -17.89 -2.32
N ARG A 111 -5.59 -17.07 -1.59
CA ARG A 111 -6.43 -16.04 -2.19
C ARG A 111 -6.44 -14.70 -1.45
N ASP A 112 -5.75 -14.60 -0.34
CA ASP A 112 -5.91 -13.48 0.58
C ASP A 112 -5.69 -12.11 -0.07
N SER A 113 -4.72 -11.98 -0.98
CA SER A 113 -4.38 -10.69 -1.58
C SER A 113 -4.69 -10.58 -3.07
N ARG A 114 -5.37 -11.55 -3.64
CA ARG A 114 -5.68 -11.55 -5.08
C ARG A 114 -6.52 -10.34 -5.49
N TYR A 115 -7.39 -9.87 -4.61
CA TYR A 115 -8.26 -8.72 -4.90
C TYR A 115 -7.47 -7.45 -5.25
N LEU A 116 -6.25 -7.30 -4.72
CA LEU A 116 -5.41 -6.14 -5.02
C LEU A 116 -5.04 -6.09 -6.50
N PHE A 117 -4.64 -7.23 -7.08
CA PHE A 117 -4.33 -7.32 -8.50
C PHE A 117 -5.57 -7.13 -9.35
N GLU A 118 -6.69 -7.68 -8.92
CA GLU A 118 -7.97 -7.50 -9.62
C GLU A 118 -8.38 -6.03 -9.63
N ASN A 119 -8.23 -5.34 -8.49
CA ASN A 119 -8.52 -3.91 -8.40
C ASN A 119 -7.63 -3.09 -9.31
N PHE A 120 -6.34 -3.45 -9.41
CA PHE A 120 -5.41 -2.74 -10.29
C PHE A 120 -5.80 -2.93 -11.77
N ILE A 121 -6.20 -4.15 -12.14
CA ILE A 121 -6.68 -4.43 -13.49
C ILE A 121 -7.93 -3.58 -13.79
N LYS A 122 -8.85 -3.48 -12.86
CA LYS A 122 -10.04 -2.63 -13.02
C LYS A 122 -9.67 -1.16 -13.20
N GLU A 123 -8.71 -0.66 -12.43
CA GLU A 123 -8.23 0.72 -12.57
C GLU A 123 -7.60 0.97 -13.93
N MET A 124 -6.82 0.00 -14.44
CA MET A 124 -6.24 0.12 -15.77
C MET A 124 -7.30 0.19 -16.87
N LYS A 125 -8.33 -0.66 -16.79
CA LYS A 125 -9.44 -0.68 -17.76
C LYS A 125 -10.23 0.62 -17.70
N LYS A 126 -10.53 1.10 -16.51
CA LYS A 126 -11.28 2.33 -16.30
C LYS A 126 -10.51 3.55 -16.82
N PHE A 127 -9.22 3.59 -16.59
CA PHE A 127 -8.36 4.70 -17.03
C PHE A 127 -8.26 4.77 -18.56
N ASN A 128 -8.23 3.62 -19.24
CA ASN A 128 -8.09 3.53 -20.68
C ASN A 128 -9.44 3.57 -21.44
N ALA A 129 -10.55 3.65 -20.71
CA ALA A 129 -11.89 3.65 -21.32
C ALA A 129 -12.27 5.02 -21.95
#